data_7ca9b8376d680c1217b50e60ac4ca75f
#
_entry.id   7ca9b8376d680c1217b50e60ac4ca75f
#
_cell.length_a   1.000
_cell.length_b   1.000
_cell.length_c   1.000
_cell.angle_alpha   90.00
_cell.angle_beta   90.00
_cell.angle_gamma   90.00
#
_symmetry.space_group_name_H-M   'P 1'
#
loop_
_entity.id
_entity.type
_entity.pdbx_description
1 polymer ?
#
loop_
_entity_poly.entity_id
_entity_poly.type
_entity_poly.pdbx_seq_one_letter_code
_entity_poly.pdbx_strand_id
1 'polypeptide(L)'
;MKKYVLKRLLSLIPTIFIVSVVIFLLVHLTPGDPAAAMLGEDATAAEIAALHTQLGLDDPLVVQYFRWVGNCLRLDFGTSTAVVNKPVSEMIASHFQPTILLAIYSQLITILIAIPCGMLAAKKRGTIADYFVSVLSMLGISLPSFLMGLGMVLLFAVNLRVLPAAGYKNPFTDGFLPFLRYMTLPAVSLGFIHAGYMMRMTKASMLEVLGRDYIKMARSKGVREWKIVTKHTFRNALLTVITVVGQGFISALAGAAVVERLFNIPGMGSLMVDSIEKRDYQVIQAITLLIAMLNVFINLIIDLIYGLADPRIRLD
;
A
#
# COMPACT_ATOMS: atom_id res chain seq x y z
N MET A 1 -13.80 14.10 20.58
CA MET A 1 -13.10 12.83 20.26
C MET A 1 -14.05 11.65 20.04
N LYS A 2 -14.80 11.18 21.06
CA LYS A 2 -15.68 10.01 20.90
C LYS A 2 -16.68 10.13 19.73
N LYS A 3 -17.37 11.28 19.62
CA LYS A 3 -18.33 11.54 18.52
C LYS A 3 -17.66 11.56 17.14
N TYR A 4 -16.47 12.16 17.02
CA TYR A 4 -15.69 12.18 15.79
C TYR A 4 -15.27 10.76 15.37
N VAL A 5 -14.70 9.99 16.30
CA VAL A 5 -14.30 8.59 16.04
C VAL A 5 -15.51 7.76 15.60
N LEU A 6 -16.66 7.90 16.30
CA LEU A 6 -17.87 7.18 15.97
C LEU A 6 -18.40 7.57 14.57
N LYS A 7 -18.43 8.87 14.24
CA LYS A 7 -18.84 9.35 12.90
C LYS A 7 -17.94 8.76 11.81
N ARG A 8 -16.61 8.69 12.06
CA ARG A 8 -15.64 8.10 11.12
C ARG A 8 -15.85 6.59 10.98
N LEU A 9 -16.03 5.86 12.08
CA LEU A 9 -16.34 4.44 12.02
C LEU A 9 -17.64 4.15 11.26
N LEU A 10 -18.68 4.93 11.50
CA LEU A 10 -19.95 4.79 10.78
C LEU A 10 -19.80 5.09 9.28
N SER A 11 -18.94 6.03 8.89
CA SER A 11 -18.68 6.32 7.46
C SER A 11 -17.93 5.20 6.73
N LEU A 12 -17.29 4.27 7.44
CA LEU A 12 -16.66 3.10 6.82
C LEU A 12 -17.68 2.08 6.31
N ILE A 13 -18.85 1.97 6.98
CA ILE A 13 -19.86 0.97 6.64
C ILE A 13 -20.31 1.10 5.18
N PRO A 14 -20.79 2.28 4.70
CA PRO A 14 -21.18 2.41 3.30
C PRO A 14 -20.00 2.21 2.34
N THR A 15 -18.79 2.62 2.72
CA THR A 15 -17.59 2.44 1.89
C THR A 15 -17.28 0.94 1.72
N ILE A 16 -17.24 0.18 2.81
CA ILE A 16 -16.99 -1.27 2.78
C ILE A 16 -18.10 -1.98 2.01
N PHE A 17 -19.35 -1.58 2.21
CA PHE A 17 -20.49 -2.14 1.48
C PHE A 17 -20.35 -1.93 -0.03
N ILE A 18 -20.10 -0.69 -0.49
CA ILE A 18 -19.93 -0.40 -1.92
C ILE A 18 -18.75 -1.19 -2.50
N VAL A 19 -17.60 -1.20 -1.78
CA VAL A 19 -16.41 -1.93 -2.23
C VAL A 19 -16.68 -3.43 -2.33
N SER A 20 -17.35 -4.02 -1.34
CA SER A 20 -17.68 -5.45 -1.37
C SER A 20 -18.63 -5.81 -2.50
N VAL A 21 -19.65 -4.96 -2.79
CA VAL A 21 -20.54 -5.16 -3.94
C VAL A 21 -19.76 -5.08 -5.25
N VAL A 22 -18.89 -4.09 -5.42
CA VAL A 22 -18.07 -3.95 -6.64
C VAL A 22 -17.17 -5.17 -6.83
N ILE A 23 -16.48 -5.62 -5.79
CA ILE A 23 -15.58 -6.79 -5.86
C ILE A 23 -16.38 -8.06 -6.20
N PHE A 24 -17.55 -8.25 -5.59
CA PHE A 24 -18.42 -9.37 -5.87
C PHE A 24 -18.87 -9.37 -7.34
N LEU A 25 -19.33 -8.22 -7.83
CA LEU A 25 -19.79 -8.09 -9.22
C LEU A 25 -18.65 -8.25 -10.24
N LEU A 26 -17.44 -7.77 -9.96
CA LEU A 26 -16.29 -7.92 -10.86
C LEU A 26 -16.01 -9.38 -11.18
N VAL A 27 -16.08 -10.27 -10.20
CA VAL A 27 -15.88 -11.71 -10.43
C VAL A 27 -16.99 -12.31 -11.28
N HIS A 28 -18.25 -11.90 -11.05
CA HIS A 28 -19.40 -12.38 -11.82
C HIS A 28 -19.47 -11.81 -13.25
N LEU A 29 -18.87 -10.64 -13.49
CA LEU A 29 -18.77 -10.01 -14.82
C LEU A 29 -17.58 -10.54 -15.62
N THR A 30 -16.64 -11.21 -14.98
CA THR A 30 -15.47 -11.79 -15.67
C THR A 30 -15.93 -13.00 -16.49
N PRO A 31 -15.60 -13.06 -17.79
CA PRO A 31 -16.01 -14.16 -18.63
C PRO A 31 -15.34 -15.47 -18.18
N GLY A 32 -16.15 -16.49 -17.94
CA GLY A 32 -15.74 -17.82 -17.50
C GLY A 32 -16.71 -18.39 -16.48
N ASP A 33 -16.84 -19.70 -16.48
CA ASP A 33 -17.64 -20.44 -15.51
C ASP A 33 -16.72 -20.87 -14.34
N PRO A 34 -16.96 -20.41 -13.10
CA PRO A 34 -16.16 -20.82 -11.95
C PRO A 34 -16.14 -22.34 -11.74
N ALA A 35 -17.27 -23.02 -11.96
CA ALA A 35 -17.35 -24.46 -11.79
C ALA A 35 -16.55 -25.21 -12.87
N ALA A 36 -16.62 -24.76 -14.13
CA ALA A 36 -15.80 -25.32 -15.20
C ALA A 36 -14.29 -25.06 -14.94
N ALA A 37 -13.93 -23.88 -14.43
CA ALA A 37 -12.55 -23.57 -14.06
C ALA A 37 -12.01 -24.47 -12.94
N MET A 38 -12.86 -24.86 -11.98
CA MET A 38 -12.50 -25.76 -10.88
C MET A 38 -12.31 -27.22 -11.33
N LEU A 39 -13.14 -27.70 -12.27
CA LEU A 39 -13.12 -29.09 -12.72
C LEU A 39 -12.10 -29.32 -13.83
N GLY A 40 -11.68 -28.27 -14.56
CA GLY A 40 -10.75 -28.36 -15.68
C GLY A 40 -11.43 -28.63 -17.03
N GLU A 41 -10.61 -28.70 -18.09
CA GLU A 41 -11.10 -28.79 -19.48
C GLU A 41 -11.78 -30.13 -19.82
N ASP A 42 -11.50 -31.20 -19.06
CA ASP A 42 -12.05 -32.53 -19.27
C ASP A 42 -13.41 -32.76 -18.57
N ALA A 43 -13.94 -31.76 -17.87
CA ALA A 43 -15.17 -31.90 -17.12
C ALA A 43 -16.39 -32.05 -17.99
N THR A 44 -17.26 -33.00 -17.63
CA THR A 44 -18.54 -33.20 -18.30
C THR A 44 -19.56 -32.13 -17.91
N ALA A 45 -20.51 -31.82 -18.78
CA ALA A 45 -21.59 -30.89 -18.50
C ALA A 45 -22.40 -31.28 -17.24
N ALA A 46 -22.52 -32.57 -16.94
CA ALA A 46 -23.23 -33.08 -15.78
C ALA A 46 -22.45 -32.77 -14.47
N GLU A 47 -21.13 -32.91 -14.47
CA GLU A 47 -20.26 -32.56 -13.32
C GLU A 47 -20.26 -31.05 -13.06
N ILE A 48 -20.21 -30.25 -14.11
CA ILE A 48 -20.30 -28.80 -14.02
C ILE A 48 -21.64 -28.38 -13.40
N ALA A 49 -22.76 -28.93 -13.88
CA ALA A 49 -24.09 -28.63 -13.33
C ALA A 49 -24.23 -29.07 -11.87
N ALA A 50 -23.69 -30.23 -11.49
CA ALA A 50 -23.69 -30.72 -10.12
C ALA A 50 -22.91 -29.77 -9.21
N LEU A 51 -21.73 -29.28 -9.65
CA LEU A 51 -20.91 -28.33 -8.91
C LEU A 51 -21.58 -26.94 -8.81
N HIS A 52 -22.27 -26.46 -9.85
CA HIS A 52 -23.08 -25.25 -9.82
C HIS A 52 -24.10 -25.28 -8.68
N THR A 53 -24.85 -26.38 -8.58
CA THR A 53 -25.85 -26.57 -7.54
C THR A 53 -25.19 -26.66 -6.16
N GLN A 54 -24.06 -27.36 -6.03
CA GLN A 54 -23.32 -27.50 -4.77
C GLN A 54 -22.75 -26.14 -4.28
N LEU A 55 -22.24 -25.32 -5.16
CA LEU A 55 -21.72 -23.99 -4.85
C LEU A 55 -22.81 -22.93 -4.72
N GLY A 56 -24.06 -23.26 -5.12
CA GLY A 56 -25.19 -22.33 -5.12
C GLY A 56 -25.04 -21.22 -6.14
N LEU A 57 -24.39 -21.49 -7.27
CA LEU A 57 -24.21 -20.52 -8.37
C LEU A 57 -25.51 -20.27 -9.14
N ASP A 58 -26.49 -21.19 -9.01
CA ASP A 58 -27.83 -21.07 -9.60
C ASP A 58 -28.76 -20.16 -8.79
N ASP A 59 -28.35 -19.77 -7.55
CA ASP A 59 -29.14 -18.89 -6.70
C ASP A 59 -29.14 -17.45 -7.25
N PRO A 60 -30.17 -16.63 -6.92
CA PRO A 60 -30.15 -15.21 -7.24
C PRO A 60 -28.88 -14.50 -6.73
N LEU A 61 -28.29 -13.58 -7.52
CA LEU A 61 -27.05 -12.87 -7.17
C LEU A 61 -27.06 -12.23 -5.77
N VAL A 62 -28.23 -11.75 -5.33
CA VAL A 62 -28.40 -11.17 -3.99
C VAL A 62 -28.15 -12.20 -2.90
N VAL A 63 -28.64 -13.43 -3.09
CA VAL A 63 -28.44 -14.54 -2.12
C VAL A 63 -26.97 -14.96 -2.11
N GLN A 64 -26.34 -15.09 -3.27
CA GLN A 64 -24.91 -15.39 -3.40
C GLN A 64 -24.06 -14.31 -2.70
N TYR A 65 -24.38 -13.03 -2.89
CA TYR A 65 -23.68 -11.92 -2.25
C TYR A 65 -23.73 -12.01 -0.72
N PHE A 66 -24.93 -12.18 -0.13
CA PHE A 66 -25.04 -12.26 1.33
C PHE A 66 -24.39 -13.52 1.91
N ARG A 67 -24.42 -14.64 1.18
CA ARG A 67 -23.68 -15.85 1.55
C ARG A 67 -22.19 -15.59 1.55
N TRP A 68 -21.67 -14.99 0.48
CA TRP A 68 -20.26 -14.64 0.35
C TRP A 68 -19.80 -13.67 1.46
N VAL A 69 -20.55 -12.60 1.71
CA VAL A 69 -20.25 -11.65 2.80
C VAL A 69 -20.27 -12.38 4.16
N GLY A 70 -21.24 -13.25 4.40
CA GLY A 70 -21.30 -14.05 5.62
C GLY A 70 -20.09 -14.95 5.83
N ASN A 71 -19.57 -15.55 4.78
CA ASN A 71 -18.35 -16.37 4.80
C ASN A 71 -17.11 -15.47 5.02
N CYS A 72 -17.00 -14.34 4.34
CA CYS A 72 -15.91 -13.38 4.54
C CYS A 72 -15.82 -12.88 6.00
N LEU A 73 -16.95 -12.63 6.65
CA LEU A 73 -17.02 -12.24 8.08
C LEU A 73 -16.51 -13.33 9.02
N ARG A 74 -16.55 -14.60 8.58
CA ARG A 74 -16.00 -15.75 9.31
C ARG A 74 -14.56 -16.07 8.91
N LEU A 75 -13.93 -15.23 8.06
CA LEU A 75 -12.60 -15.44 7.46
C LEU A 75 -12.53 -16.69 6.58
N ASP A 76 -13.66 -17.16 6.10
CA ASP A 76 -13.77 -18.22 5.12
C ASP A 76 -13.90 -17.59 3.72
N PHE A 77 -12.79 -17.64 2.97
CA PHE A 77 -12.71 -17.15 1.58
C PHE A 77 -12.84 -18.29 0.57
N GLY A 78 -13.23 -19.48 1.02
CA GLY A 78 -13.32 -20.67 0.17
C GLY A 78 -11.98 -21.35 -0.07
N THR A 79 -11.95 -22.21 -1.09
CA THR A 79 -10.77 -22.98 -1.51
C THR A 79 -10.27 -22.50 -2.87
N SER A 80 -8.96 -22.52 -3.06
CA SER A 80 -8.31 -22.19 -4.34
C SER A 80 -8.82 -23.13 -5.46
N THR A 81 -9.08 -22.56 -6.64
CA THR A 81 -9.38 -23.33 -7.84
C THR A 81 -8.11 -23.82 -8.55
N ALA A 82 -6.99 -23.13 -8.38
CA ALA A 82 -5.71 -23.44 -9.00
C ALA A 82 -4.86 -24.43 -8.18
N VAL A 83 -5.06 -24.47 -6.86
CA VAL A 83 -4.32 -25.36 -5.94
C VAL A 83 -5.33 -26.24 -5.22
N VAL A 84 -5.35 -27.50 -5.59
CA VAL A 84 -6.34 -28.49 -5.11
C VAL A 84 -6.40 -28.51 -3.57
N ASN A 85 -7.61 -28.37 -3.04
CA ASN A 85 -7.94 -28.45 -1.61
C ASN A 85 -7.18 -27.47 -0.70
N LYS A 86 -6.64 -26.35 -1.21
CA LYS A 86 -5.95 -25.38 -0.38
C LYS A 86 -6.88 -24.24 0.02
N PRO A 87 -7.12 -24.00 1.34
CA PRO A 87 -7.92 -22.86 1.80
C PRO A 87 -7.27 -21.53 1.38
N VAL A 88 -8.08 -20.61 0.85
CA VAL A 88 -7.61 -19.27 0.45
C VAL A 88 -7.08 -18.48 1.65
N SER A 89 -7.69 -18.65 2.82
CA SER A 89 -7.25 -18.02 4.08
C SER A 89 -5.80 -18.40 4.44
N GLU A 90 -5.40 -19.66 4.25
CA GLU A 90 -4.03 -20.14 4.50
C GLU A 90 -3.03 -19.55 3.49
N MET A 91 -3.42 -19.49 2.20
CA MET A 91 -2.59 -18.88 1.17
C MET A 91 -2.35 -17.40 1.48
N ILE A 92 -3.39 -16.67 1.85
CA ILE A 92 -3.27 -15.27 2.23
C ILE A 92 -2.41 -15.10 3.48
N ALA A 93 -2.63 -15.88 4.53
CA ALA A 93 -1.87 -15.79 5.78
C ALA A 93 -0.37 -15.93 5.55
N SER A 94 0.05 -16.85 4.68
CA SER A 94 1.47 -17.05 4.34
C SER A 94 2.08 -15.91 3.51
N HIS A 95 1.29 -15.19 2.72
CA HIS A 95 1.75 -14.11 1.82
C HIS A 95 1.53 -12.71 2.38
N PHE A 96 0.71 -12.56 3.43
CA PHE A 96 0.38 -11.27 4.05
C PHE A 96 1.59 -10.59 4.68
N GLN A 97 2.36 -11.34 5.48
CA GLN A 97 3.49 -10.81 6.25
C GLN A 97 4.57 -10.19 5.36
N PRO A 98 5.07 -10.84 4.28
CA PRO A 98 6.09 -10.25 3.41
C PRO A 98 5.65 -8.92 2.78
N THR A 99 4.41 -8.83 2.29
CA THR A 99 3.87 -7.59 1.72
C THR A 99 3.82 -6.45 2.73
N ILE A 100 3.29 -6.70 3.93
CA ILE A 100 3.19 -5.67 4.97
C ILE A 100 4.59 -5.21 5.41
N LEU A 101 5.52 -6.12 5.60
CA LEU A 101 6.90 -5.79 5.98
C LEU A 101 7.62 -5.01 4.88
N LEU A 102 7.40 -5.35 3.59
CA LEU A 102 7.92 -4.60 2.46
C LEU A 102 7.35 -3.17 2.44
N ALA A 103 6.04 -3.02 2.59
CA ALA A 103 5.38 -1.71 2.60
C ALA A 103 5.86 -0.85 3.77
N ILE A 104 5.94 -1.39 4.99
CA ILE A 104 6.44 -0.67 6.17
C ILE A 104 7.91 -0.26 5.96
N TYR A 105 8.77 -1.15 5.51
CA TYR A 105 10.19 -0.86 5.35
C TYR A 105 10.42 0.17 4.22
N SER A 106 9.73 0.02 3.11
CA SER A 106 9.71 1.00 2.03
C SER A 106 9.26 2.38 2.51
N GLN A 107 8.18 2.43 3.28
CA GLN A 107 7.65 3.70 3.82
C GLN A 107 8.60 4.35 4.83
N LEU A 108 9.26 3.56 5.69
CA LEU A 108 10.28 4.07 6.60
C LEU A 108 11.45 4.71 5.86
N ILE A 109 11.99 4.05 4.83
CA ILE A 109 13.04 4.60 3.98
C ILE A 109 12.57 5.89 3.29
N THR A 110 11.36 5.87 2.76
CA THR A 110 10.74 7.03 2.11
C THR A 110 10.68 8.23 3.06
N ILE A 111 10.17 8.06 4.28
CA ILE A 111 10.05 9.11 5.29
C ILE A 111 11.43 9.66 5.67
N LEU A 112 12.40 8.76 5.95
CA LEU A 112 13.74 9.13 6.40
C LEU A 112 14.52 9.93 5.34
N ILE A 113 14.24 9.72 4.06
CA ILE A 113 14.91 10.44 2.97
C ILE A 113 14.08 11.66 2.52
N ALA A 114 12.80 11.47 2.27
CA ALA A 114 11.99 12.49 1.59
C ALA A 114 11.69 13.70 2.48
N ILE A 115 11.39 13.49 3.75
CA ILE A 115 11.08 14.62 4.65
C ILE A 115 12.29 15.52 4.86
N PRO A 116 13.49 15.03 5.26
CA PRO A 116 14.67 15.89 5.39
C PRO A 116 15.08 16.58 4.09
N CYS A 117 15.01 15.88 2.96
CA CYS A 117 15.31 16.45 1.65
C CYS A 117 14.32 17.57 1.27
N GLY A 118 13.01 17.35 1.46
CA GLY A 118 11.98 18.35 1.22
C GLY A 118 12.13 19.59 2.12
N MET A 119 12.44 19.38 3.40
CA MET A 119 12.76 20.46 4.36
C MET A 119 14.00 21.24 3.92
N LEU A 120 15.06 20.57 3.49
CA LEU A 120 16.29 21.20 3.01
C LEU A 120 16.03 22.04 1.76
N ALA A 121 15.29 21.49 0.79
CA ALA A 121 14.91 22.20 -0.42
C ALA A 121 14.06 23.45 -0.15
N ALA A 122 13.11 23.37 0.79
CA ALA A 122 12.30 24.51 1.21
C ALA A 122 13.15 25.60 1.88
N LYS A 123 14.04 25.19 2.82
CA LYS A 123 14.92 26.11 3.52
C LYS A 123 15.91 26.81 2.59
N LYS A 124 16.46 26.08 1.61
CA LYS A 124 17.47 26.57 0.67
C LYS A 124 16.87 26.86 -0.71
N ARG A 125 15.66 27.41 -0.77
CA ARG A 125 14.97 27.72 -2.03
C ARG A 125 15.86 28.56 -2.98
N GLY A 126 15.92 28.15 -4.26
CA GLY A 126 16.70 28.84 -5.30
C GLY A 126 18.21 28.56 -5.27
N THR A 127 18.68 27.64 -4.42
CA THR A 127 20.09 27.20 -4.40
C THR A 127 20.28 25.88 -5.14
N ILE A 128 21.55 25.50 -5.37
CA ILE A 128 21.92 24.22 -5.99
C ILE A 128 21.31 23.03 -5.23
N ALA A 129 21.26 23.09 -3.90
CA ALA A 129 20.64 22.03 -3.08
C ALA A 129 19.13 21.88 -3.37
N ASP A 130 18.42 22.98 -3.60
CA ASP A 130 17.01 22.96 -3.99
C ASP A 130 16.82 22.34 -5.38
N TYR A 131 17.64 22.74 -6.34
CA TYR A 131 17.60 22.18 -7.70
C TYR A 131 17.91 20.68 -7.69
N PHE A 132 18.93 20.25 -6.96
CA PHE A 132 19.29 18.84 -6.83
C PHE A 132 18.15 17.99 -6.27
N VAL A 133 17.54 18.40 -5.15
CA VAL A 133 16.38 17.70 -4.55
C VAL A 133 15.19 17.71 -5.51
N SER A 134 14.97 18.81 -6.24
CA SER A 134 13.88 18.90 -7.21
C SER A 134 14.08 17.95 -8.39
N VAL A 135 15.29 17.84 -8.93
CA VAL A 135 15.63 16.86 -9.99
C VAL A 135 15.48 15.44 -9.48
N LEU A 136 15.98 15.14 -8.26
CA LEU A 136 15.84 13.81 -7.66
C LEU A 136 14.36 13.44 -7.45
N SER A 137 13.53 14.40 -7.01
CA SER A 137 12.09 14.23 -6.85
C SER A 137 11.41 13.94 -8.21
N MET A 138 11.80 14.64 -9.29
CA MET A 138 11.27 14.40 -10.63
C MET A 138 11.66 13.01 -11.16
N LEU A 139 12.91 12.61 -10.98
CA LEU A 139 13.38 11.25 -11.33
C LEU A 139 12.57 10.19 -10.59
N GLY A 140 12.34 10.39 -9.28
CA GLY A 140 11.53 9.46 -8.49
C GLY A 140 10.11 9.26 -9.03
N ILE A 141 9.44 10.35 -9.45
CA ILE A 141 8.07 10.28 -9.95
C ILE A 141 8.05 9.70 -11.40
N SER A 142 9.09 9.92 -12.19
CA SER A 142 9.12 9.56 -13.62
C SER A 142 9.56 8.12 -13.88
N LEU A 143 10.34 7.54 -12.97
CA LEU A 143 10.88 6.18 -13.14
C LEU A 143 9.94 5.13 -12.54
N PRO A 144 9.48 4.13 -13.32
CA PRO A 144 8.73 3.00 -12.77
C PRO A 144 9.55 2.23 -11.72
N SER A 145 8.87 1.70 -10.68
CA SER A 145 9.53 0.95 -9.58
C SER A 145 10.34 -0.24 -10.05
N PHE A 146 9.87 -0.97 -11.08
CA PHE A 146 10.59 -2.13 -11.62
C PHE A 146 11.89 -1.72 -12.31
N LEU A 147 11.89 -0.59 -13.03
CA LEU A 147 13.11 -0.10 -13.68
C LEU A 147 14.15 0.34 -12.65
N MET A 148 13.69 1.02 -11.59
CA MET A 148 14.54 1.34 -10.45
C MET A 148 15.07 0.06 -9.78
N GLY A 149 14.20 -0.95 -9.60
CA GLY A 149 14.58 -2.25 -9.05
C GLY A 149 15.64 -2.96 -9.86
N LEU A 150 15.49 -3.03 -11.20
CA LEU A 150 16.48 -3.61 -12.10
C LEU A 150 17.83 -2.86 -12.03
N GLY A 151 17.80 -1.54 -12.01
CA GLY A 151 19.01 -0.72 -11.85
C GLY A 151 19.71 -0.98 -10.51
N MET A 152 18.95 -1.11 -9.41
CA MET A 152 19.49 -1.44 -8.09
C MET A 152 20.09 -2.85 -8.04
N VAL A 153 19.43 -3.84 -8.66
CA VAL A 153 19.97 -5.21 -8.77
C VAL A 153 21.29 -5.19 -9.57
N LEU A 154 21.29 -4.53 -10.74
CA LEU A 154 22.49 -4.44 -11.56
C LEU A 154 23.67 -3.82 -10.81
N LEU A 155 23.42 -2.70 -10.10
CA LEU A 155 24.47 -1.99 -9.38
C LEU A 155 24.94 -2.73 -8.13
N PHE A 156 24.01 -3.08 -7.23
CA PHE A 156 24.35 -3.57 -5.88
C PHE A 156 24.49 -5.09 -5.78
N ALA A 157 23.75 -5.85 -6.60
CA ALA A 157 23.81 -7.31 -6.53
C ALA A 157 24.81 -7.89 -7.55
N VAL A 158 24.84 -7.37 -8.79
CA VAL A 158 25.68 -7.92 -9.86
C VAL A 158 27.08 -7.32 -9.82
N ASN A 159 27.16 -5.97 -9.88
CA ASN A 159 28.46 -5.27 -10.00
C ASN A 159 29.20 -5.19 -8.66
N LEU A 160 28.54 -4.64 -7.63
CA LEU A 160 29.15 -4.43 -6.31
C LEU A 160 29.10 -5.69 -5.42
N ARG A 161 28.17 -6.60 -5.66
CA ARG A 161 27.98 -7.87 -4.93
C ARG A 161 27.81 -7.70 -3.41
N VAL A 162 27.20 -6.59 -2.98
CA VAL A 162 27.02 -6.29 -1.55
C VAL A 162 25.65 -6.70 -1.02
N LEU A 163 24.62 -6.79 -1.88
CA LEU A 163 23.26 -7.16 -1.52
C LEU A 163 22.75 -8.28 -2.45
N PRO A 164 21.84 -9.15 -1.97
CA PRO A 164 21.26 -10.21 -2.79
C PRO A 164 20.32 -9.63 -3.85
N ALA A 165 20.28 -10.32 -5.02
CA ALA A 165 19.45 -9.91 -6.14
C ALA A 165 17.95 -10.20 -5.93
N ALA A 166 17.61 -11.29 -5.22
CA ALA A 166 16.25 -11.76 -5.03
C ALA A 166 16.13 -12.66 -3.79
N GLY A 167 14.89 -12.93 -3.38
CA GLY A 167 14.56 -13.79 -2.26
C GLY A 167 13.99 -13.01 -1.07
N TYR A 168 13.51 -13.76 -0.09
CA TYR A 168 12.93 -13.25 1.15
C TYR A 168 13.51 -13.97 2.36
N LYS A 169 13.75 -13.24 3.45
CA LYS A 169 14.10 -13.77 4.75
C LYS A 169 13.16 -13.19 5.80
N ASN A 170 12.55 -14.06 6.59
CA ASN A 170 11.60 -13.65 7.61
C ASN A 170 12.38 -13.10 8.84
N PRO A 171 12.09 -11.87 9.32
CA PRO A 171 12.82 -11.27 10.44
C PRO A 171 12.65 -12.01 11.76
N PHE A 172 11.58 -12.80 11.92
CA PHE A 172 11.25 -13.51 13.16
C PHE A 172 11.85 -14.92 13.21
N THR A 173 12.10 -15.56 12.06
CA THR A 173 12.66 -16.92 11.97
C THR A 173 14.11 -16.94 11.49
N ASP A 174 14.45 -16.12 10.49
CA ASP A 174 15.77 -16.08 9.86
C ASP A 174 16.69 -14.99 10.46
N GLY A 175 16.12 -14.08 11.28
CA GLY A 175 16.81 -12.97 11.91
C GLY A 175 16.68 -11.65 11.16
N PHE A 176 16.82 -10.55 11.92
CA PHE A 176 16.59 -9.19 11.43
C PHE A 176 17.63 -8.71 10.40
N LEU A 177 18.91 -9.08 10.57
CA LEU A 177 19.96 -8.66 9.64
C LEU A 177 19.84 -9.33 8.25
N PRO A 178 19.58 -10.65 8.12
CA PRO A 178 19.24 -11.26 6.85
C PRO A 178 18.01 -10.62 6.19
N PHE A 179 16.95 -10.35 6.96
CA PHE A 179 15.77 -9.64 6.45
C PHE A 179 16.16 -8.30 5.83
N LEU A 180 16.90 -7.44 6.52
CA LEU A 180 17.34 -6.15 5.97
C LEU A 180 18.14 -6.32 4.68
N ARG A 181 19.06 -7.27 4.62
CA ARG A 181 19.88 -7.51 3.42
C ARG A 181 19.05 -7.87 2.19
N TYR A 182 18.02 -8.72 2.36
CA TYR A 182 17.16 -9.14 1.24
C TYR A 182 16.09 -8.09 0.88
N MET A 183 15.60 -7.33 1.87
CA MET A 183 14.49 -6.39 1.67
C MET A 183 14.93 -4.95 1.33
N THR A 184 16.22 -4.61 1.45
CA THR A 184 16.69 -3.22 1.19
C THR A 184 16.50 -2.82 -0.27
N LEU A 185 16.92 -3.64 -1.24
CA LEU A 185 16.74 -3.31 -2.66
C LEU A 185 15.26 -3.22 -3.05
N PRO A 186 14.40 -4.18 -2.70
CA PRO A 186 12.97 -4.08 -2.93
C PRO A 186 12.33 -2.84 -2.28
N ALA A 187 12.67 -2.57 -1.01
CA ALA A 187 12.10 -1.46 -0.27
C ALA A 187 12.51 -0.08 -0.84
N VAL A 188 13.78 0.09 -1.23
CA VAL A 188 14.24 1.30 -1.89
C VAL A 188 13.58 1.46 -3.25
N SER A 189 13.47 0.39 -4.04
CA SER A 189 12.84 0.41 -5.37
C SER A 189 11.38 0.82 -5.29
N LEU A 190 10.62 0.26 -4.35
CA LEU A 190 9.22 0.61 -4.11
C LEU A 190 9.08 2.03 -3.55
N GLY A 191 9.95 2.40 -2.60
CA GLY A 191 9.91 3.70 -1.91
C GLY A 191 10.37 4.87 -2.75
N PHE A 192 11.15 4.65 -3.80
CA PHE A 192 11.75 5.73 -4.60
C PHE A 192 10.71 6.65 -5.25
N ILE A 193 9.65 6.07 -5.82
CA ILE A 193 8.53 6.82 -6.41
C ILE A 193 7.84 7.66 -5.35
N HIS A 194 7.53 7.05 -4.20
CA HIS A 194 6.83 7.72 -3.11
C HIS A 194 7.70 8.80 -2.47
N ALA A 195 9.03 8.58 -2.42
CA ALA A 195 9.98 9.57 -1.93
C ALA A 195 10.00 10.82 -2.80
N GLY A 196 9.99 10.68 -4.13
CA GLY A 196 9.93 11.81 -5.07
C GLY A 196 8.68 12.67 -4.83
N TYR A 197 7.51 12.05 -4.75
CA TYR A 197 6.26 12.74 -4.47
C TYR A 197 6.27 13.42 -3.08
N MET A 198 6.71 12.70 -2.04
CA MET A 198 6.78 13.21 -0.67
C MET A 198 7.77 14.37 -0.51
N MET A 199 8.95 14.33 -1.17
CA MET A 199 9.91 15.45 -1.20
C MET A 199 9.24 16.72 -1.73
N ARG A 200 8.54 16.61 -2.86
CA ARG A 200 7.87 17.74 -3.52
C ARG A 200 6.75 18.31 -2.65
N MET A 201 5.90 17.45 -2.08
CA MET A 201 4.80 17.89 -1.23
C MET A 201 5.29 18.49 0.08
N THR A 202 6.32 17.92 0.71
CA THR A 202 6.95 18.48 1.90
C THR A 202 7.54 19.86 1.61
N LYS A 203 8.28 20.01 0.50
CA LYS A 203 8.82 21.31 0.07
C LYS A 203 7.69 22.34 -0.12
N ALA A 204 6.65 21.98 -0.87
CA ALA A 204 5.54 22.88 -1.19
C ALA A 204 4.81 23.38 0.07
N SER A 205 4.44 22.45 0.95
CA SER A 205 3.75 22.77 2.20
C SER A 205 4.63 23.65 3.13
N MET A 206 5.92 23.35 3.20
CA MET A 206 6.84 24.18 3.98
C MET A 206 7.02 25.59 3.40
N LEU A 207 7.10 25.74 2.09
CA LEU A 207 7.20 27.06 1.44
C LEU A 207 5.96 27.90 1.67
N GLU A 208 4.77 27.30 1.65
CA GLU A 208 3.53 28.00 2.00
C GLU A 208 3.58 28.56 3.42
N VAL A 209 3.98 27.72 4.38
CA VAL A 209 4.09 28.13 5.79
C VAL A 209 5.18 29.18 6.00
N LEU A 210 6.35 29.04 5.34
CA LEU A 210 7.46 29.99 5.42
C LEU A 210 7.07 31.41 4.92
N GLY A 211 6.08 31.50 4.04
CA GLY A 211 5.52 32.78 3.54
C GLY A 211 4.60 33.51 4.51
N ARG A 212 4.12 32.87 5.59
CA ARG A 212 3.15 33.44 6.53
C ARG A 212 3.77 34.54 7.40
N ASP A 213 2.97 35.53 7.76
CA ASP A 213 3.44 36.72 8.52
C ASP A 213 3.96 36.39 9.93
N TYR A 214 3.41 35.38 10.59
CA TYR A 214 3.92 34.97 11.90
C TYR A 214 5.36 34.41 11.82
N ILE A 215 5.79 33.86 10.68
CA ILE A 215 7.18 33.43 10.45
C ILE A 215 8.08 34.64 10.25
N LYS A 216 7.62 35.69 9.53
CA LYS A 216 8.34 36.95 9.39
C LYS A 216 8.55 37.62 10.77
N MET A 217 7.48 37.62 11.58
CA MET A 217 7.54 38.14 12.96
C MET A 217 8.52 37.33 13.83
N ALA A 218 8.54 36.00 13.71
CA ALA A 218 9.50 35.18 14.44
C ALA A 218 10.95 35.50 14.07
N ARG A 219 11.23 35.77 12.79
CA ARG A 219 12.56 36.21 12.31
C ARG A 219 12.92 37.60 12.88
N SER A 220 11.99 38.57 12.86
CA SER A 220 12.21 39.91 13.44
C SER A 220 12.50 39.85 14.92
N LYS A 221 11.98 38.86 15.65
CA LYS A 221 12.28 38.59 17.06
C LYS A 221 13.59 37.83 17.30
N GLY A 222 14.41 37.59 16.27
CA GLY A 222 15.71 36.93 16.38
C GLY A 222 15.65 35.42 16.63
N VAL A 223 14.52 34.75 16.32
CA VAL A 223 14.43 33.29 16.47
C VAL A 223 15.36 32.63 15.46
N ARG A 224 16.21 31.69 15.91
CA ARG A 224 17.17 30.97 15.09
C ARG A 224 16.47 30.21 13.94
N GLU A 225 17.00 30.30 12.71
CA GLU A 225 16.44 29.69 11.52
C GLU A 225 16.15 28.18 11.69
N TRP A 226 17.00 27.42 12.40
CA TRP A 226 16.72 26.02 12.72
C TRP A 226 15.39 25.84 13.47
N LYS A 227 15.11 26.66 14.47
CA LYS A 227 13.85 26.64 15.22
C LYS A 227 12.67 27.05 14.35
N ILE A 228 12.87 28.03 13.45
CA ILE A 228 11.85 28.44 12.49
C ILE A 228 11.48 27.27 11.58
N VAL A 229 12.47 26.62 10.97
CA VAL A 229 12.24 25.50 10.04
C VAL A 229 11.59 24.31 10.74
N THR A 230 12.15 23.84 11.86
CA THR A 230 11.69 22.60 12.52
C THR A 230 10.46 22.78 13.38
N LYS A 231 10.42 23.82 14.22
CA LYS A 231 9.36 24.00 15.22
C LYS A 231 8.18 24.81 14.68
N HIS A 232 8.46 25.89 13.94
CA HIS A 232 7.40 26.80 13.50
C HIS A 232 6.86 26.43 12.11
N THR A 233 7.70 25.97 11.20
CA THR A 233 7.29 25.66 9.83
C THR A 233 6.86 24.20 9.70
N PHE A 234 7.75 23.25 10.00
CA PHE A 234 7.47 21.82 9.79
C PHE A 234 6.26 21.35 10.61
N ARG A 235 6.13 21.79 11.86
CA ARG A 235 4.96 21.45 12.69
C ARG A 235 3.63 21.87 12.06
N ASN A 236 3.59 23.01 11.37
CA ASN A 236 2.38 23.47 10.68
C ASN A 236 2.20 22.82 9.30
N ALA A 237 3.28 22.37 8.66
CA ALA A 237 3.24 21.59 7.42
C ALA A 237 2.93 20.10 7.68
N LEU A 238 2.97 19.64 8.94
CA LEU A 238 2.89 18.24 9.32
C LEU A 238 1.58 17.58 8.88
N LEU A 239 0.46 18.30 8.89
CA LEU A 239 -0.83 17.76 8.44
C LEU A 239 -0.76 17.26 6.98
N THR A 240 -0.22 18.10 6.08
CA THR A 240 -0.01 17.71 4.68
C THR A 240 0.96 16.51 4.57
N VAL A 241 2.03 16.51 5.36
CA VAL A 241 3.02 15.42 5.36
C VAL A 241 2.38 14.11 5.82
N ILE A 242 1.55 14.12 6.88
CA ILE A 242 0.82 12.93 7.36
C ILE A 242 -0.09 12.37 6.27
N THR A 243 -0.81 13.23 5.53
CA THR A 243 -1.63 12.79 4.38
C THR A 243 -0.80 12.04 3.37
N VAL A 244 0.33 12.65 2.97
CA VAL A 244 1.21 12.09 1.94
C VAL A 244 1.86 10.79 2.40
N VAL A 245 2.23 10.68 3.69
CA VAL A 245 2.74 9.44 4.29
C VAL A 245 1.70 8.33 4.20
N GLY A 246 0.46 8.62 4.58
CA GLY A 246 -0.61 7.62 4.53
C GLY A 246 -0.95 7.19 3.11
N GLN A 247 -1.07 8.14 2.18
CA GLN A 247 -1.29 7.84 0.75
C GLN A 247 -0.12 7.04 0.14
N GLY A 248 1.13 7.36 0.55
CA GLY A 248 2.32 6.61 0.14
C GLY A 248 2.26 5.15 0.60
N PHE A 249 1.79 4.90 1.83
CA PHE A 249 1.64 3.53 2.34
C PHE A 249 0.57 2.73 1.58
N ILE A 250 -0.59 3.34 1.31
CA ILE A 250 -1.65 2.75 0.49
C ILE A 250 -1.12 2.40 -0.92
N SER A 251 -0.43 3.35 -1.54
CA SER A 251 0.16 3.16 -2.87
C SER A 251 1.27 2.09 -2.88
N ALA A 252 2.05 1.98 -1.78
CA ALA A 252 3.06 0.95 -1.64
C ALA A 252 2.43 -0.46 -1.60
N LEU A 253 1.31 -0.64 -0.87
CA LEU A 253 0.57 -1.90 -0.86
C LEU A 253 0.02 -2.26 -2.25
N ALA A 254 -0.54 -1.30 -2.97
CA ALA A 254 -1.05 -1.51 -4.32
C ALA A 254 0.05 -1.79 -5.34
N GLY A 255 1.20 -1.12 -5.21
CA GLY A 255 2.35 -1.24 -6.11
C GLY A 255 3.32 -2.39 -5.79
N ALA A 256 3.12 -3.08 -4.68
CA ALA A 256 4.04 -4.12 -4.20
C ALA A 256 4.17 -5.30 -5.19
N ALA A 257 3.10 -5.66 -5.91
CA ALA A 257 3.06 -6.86 -6.76
C ALA A 257 4.21 -6.94 -7.77
N VAL A 258 4.53 -5.83 -8.44
CA VAL A 258 5.60 -5.79 -9.44
C VAL A 258 6.97 -5.97 -8.80
N VAL A 259 7.19 -5.33 -7.64
CA VAL A 259 8.45 -5.42 -6.89
C VAL A 259 8.59 -6.80 -6.25
N GLU A 260 7.53 -7.36 -5.67
CA GLU A 260 7.52 -8.71 -5.11
C GLU A 260 7.91 -9.75 -6.17
N ARG A 261 7.33 -9.63 -7.38
CA ARG A 261 7.64 -10.53 -8.49
C ARG A 261 9.07 -10.38 -8.97
N LEU A 262 9.55 -9.14 -9.12
CA LEU A 262 10.93 -8.84 -9.55
C LEU A 262 11.97 -9.43 -8.58
N PHE A 263 11.73 -9.30 -7.28
CA PHE A 263 12.66 -9.75 -6.25
C PHE A 263 12.33 -11.14 -5.67
N ASN A 264 11.39 -11.87 -6.27
CA ASN A 264 10.94 -13.19 -5.83
C ASN A 264 10.57 -13.22 -4.34
N ILE A 265 9.73 -12.27 -3.92
CA ILE A 265 9.20 -12.16 -2.57
C ILE A 265 7.82 -12.85 -2.56
N PRO A 266 7.57 -13.83 -1.65
CA PRO A 266 6.28 -14.51 -1.56
C PRO A 266 5.24 -13.61 -0.86
N GLY A 267 4.80 -12.55 -1.55
CA GLY A 267 3.83 -11.59 -1.04
C GLY A 267 2.45 -11.73 -1.68
N MET A 268 1.45 -10.99 -1.13
CA MET A 268 0.06 -11.00 -1.64
C MET A 268 -0.03 -10.49 -3.07
N GLY A 269 0.81 -9.54 -3.46
CA GLY A 269 0.83 -9.03 -4.83
C GLY A 269 1.31 -10.07 -5.82
N SER A 270 2.38 -10.84 -5.50
CA SER A 270 2.85 -11.94 -6.32
C SER A 270 1.79 -13.05 -6.40
N LEU A 271 1.16 -13.40 -5.26
CA LEU A 271 0.06 -14.37 -5.22
C LEU A 271 -1.13 -13.92 -6.09
N MET A 272 -1.46 -12.64 -6.06
CA MET A 272 -2.55 -12.10 -6.90
C MET A 272 -2.25 -12.22 -8.40
N VAL A 273 -1.01 -11.92 -8.83
CA VAL A 273 -0.62 -12.06 -10.24
C VAL A 273 -0.67 -13.54 -10.68
N ASP A 274 -0.14 -14.46 -9.85
CA ASP A 274 -0.19 -15.88 -10.12
C ASP A 274 -1.64 -16.41 -10.21
N SER A 275 -2.53 -15.88 -9.35
CA SER A 275 -3.94 -16.23 -9.34
C SER A 275 -4.69 -15.70 -10.57
N ILE A 276 -4.32 -14.52 -11.07
CA ILE A 276 -4.87 -13.96 -12.32
C ILE A 276 -4.48 -14.85 -13.51
N GLU A 277 -3.20 -15.23 -13.60
CA GLU A 277 -2.70 -16.12 -14.66
C GLU A 277 -3.41 -17.48 -14.67
N LYS A 278 -3.74 -17.99 -13.47
CA LYS A 278 -4.43 -19.28 -13.28
C LYS A 278 -5.96 -19.17 -13.21
N ARG A 279 -6.53 -17.97 -13.33
CA ARG A 279 -7.96 -17.69 -13.19
C ARG A 279 -8.56 -18.15 -11.86
N ASP A 280 -7.78 -18.04 -10.77
CA ASP A 280 -8.23 -18.37 -9.42
C ASP A 280 -9.03 -17.22 -8.83
N TYR A 281 -10.30 -17.14 -9.18
CA TYR A 281 -11.19 -16.03 -8.83
C TYR A 281 -11.40 -15.87 -7.33
N GLN A 282 -11.40 -16.96 -6.56
CA GLN A 282 -11.57 -16.91 -5.11
C GLN A 282 -10.40 -16.23 -4.44
N VAL A 283 -9.17 -16.55 -4.83
CA VAL A 283 -7.96 -15.90 -4.32
C VAL A 283 -7.91 -14.44 -4.74
N ILE A 284 -8.21 -14.12 -6.01
CA ILE A 284 -8.26 -12.75 -6.53
C ILE A 284 -9.25 -11.90 -5.72
N GLN A 285 -10.47 -12.43 -5.52
CA GLN A 285 -11.53 -11.74 -4.79
C GLN A 285 -11.15 -11.48 -3.34
N ALA A 286 -10.59 -12.47 -2.66
CA ALA A 286 -10.16 -12.38 -1.27
C ALA A 286 -9.01 -11.38 -1.07
N ILE A 287 -7.97 -11.42 -1.92
CA ILE A 287 -6.85 -10.47 -1.86
C ILE A 287 -7.33 -9.04 -2.14
N THR A 288 -8.17 -8.86 -3.16
CA THR A 288 -8.73 -7.55 -3.52
C THR A 288 -9.54 -6.97 -2.36
N LEU A 289 -10.39 -7.78 -1.72
CA LEU A 289 -11.15 -7.38 -0.55
C LEU A 289 -10.25 -6.98 0.61
N LEU A 290 -9.21 -7.77 0.91
CA LEU A 290 -8.28 -7.48 1.99
C LEU A 290 -7.47 -6.20 1.75
N ILE A 291 -6.96 -5.98 0.53
CA ILE A 291 -6.25 -4.74 0.18
C ILE A 291 -7.20 -3.54 0.31
N ALA A 292 -8.43 -3.66 -0.15
CA ALA A 292 -9.43 -2.61 0.00
C ALA A 292 -9.75 -2.31 1.47
N MET A 293 -9.91 -3.33 2.31
CA MET A 293 -10.11 -3.17 3.75
C MET A 293 -8.90 -2.53 4.44
N LEU A 294 -7.67 -2.93 4.07
CA LEU A 294 -6.44 -2.29 4.56
C LEU A 294 -6.41 -0.81 4.19
N ASN A 295 -6.76 -0.45 2.96
CA ASN A 295 -6.83 0.95 2.52
C ASN A 295 -7.83 1.76 3.35
N VAL A 296 -9.02 1.22 3.58
CA VAL A 296 -10.06 1.84 4.43
C VAL A 296 -9.55 2.02 5.86
N PHE A 297 -8.87 1.01 6.41
CA PHE A 297 -8.30 1.04 7.76
C PHE A 297 -7.16 2.06 7.89
N ILE A 298 -6.26 2.14 6.89
CA ILE A 298 -5.18 3.13 6.86
C ILE A 298 -5.75 4.56 6.79
N ASN A 299 -6.78 4.79 5.96
CA ASN A 299 -7.45 6.08 5.90
C ASN A 299 -8.08 6.46 7.24
N LEU A 300 -8.70 5.50 7.94
CA LEU A 300 -9.20 5.72 9.29
C LEU A 300 -8.09 6.14 10.26
N ILE A 301 -6.93 5.47 10.21
CA ILE A 301 -5.78 5.84 11.05
C ILE A 301 -5.33 7.27 10.74
N ILE A 302 -5.24 7.65 9.46
CA ILE A 302 -4.88 9.01 9.05
C ILE A 302 -5.87 10.03 9.62
N ASP A 303 -7.17 9.76 9.49
CA ASP A 303 -8.23 10.63 10.03
C ASP A 303 -8.14 10.78 11.55
N LEU A 304 -7.82 9.70 12.27
CA LEU A 304 -7.62 9.72 13.72
C LEU A 304 -6.38 10.55 14.10
N ILE A 305 -5.29 10.41 13.34
CA ILE A 305 -4.07 11.21 13.54
C ILE A 305 -4.35 12.71 13.30
N TYR A 306 -5.17 13.05 12.30
CA TYR A 306 -5.63 14.43 12.08
C TYR A 306 -6.37 14.99 13.30
N GLY A 307 -7.33 14.22 13.82
CA GLY A 307 -8.07 14.63 15.02
C GLY A 307 -7.19 14.79 16.27
N LEU A 308 -6.01 14.14 16.31
CA LEU A 308 -5.01 14.33 17.37
C LEU A 308 -4.09 15.52 17.10
N ALA A 309 -3.68 15.72 15.83
CA ALA A 309 -2.72 16.76 15.44
C ALA A 309 -3.33 18.16 15.39
N ASP A 310 -4.59 18.29 14.98
CA ASP A 310 -5.31 19.56 14.93
C ASP A 310 -6.61 19.51 15.76
N PRO A 311 -6.64 20.16 16.95
CA PRO A 311 -7.85 20.21 17.77
C PRO A 311 -9.05 20.90 17.11
N ARG A 312 -8.85 21.70 16.06
CA ARG A 312 -9.93 22.44 15.37
C ARG A 312 -10.83 21.52 14.57
N ILE A 313 -10.29 20.41 14.05
CA ILE A 313 -11.02 19.39 13.27
C ILE A 313 -12.05 18.63 14.14
N ARG A 314 -11.98 18.75 15.47
CA ARG A 314 -12.87 18.04 16.41
C ARG A 314 -14.20 18.74 16.65
N LEU A 315 -14.38 19.95 16.15
CA LEU A 315 -15.53 20.80 16.45
C LEU A 315 -16.67 20.67 15.44
N ASP A 316 -16.42 20.00 14.29
CA ASP A 316 -17.38 19.67 13.23
C ASP A 316 -17.77 18.18 13.28
#